data_120961883acafb80b5b49c104dd5295b
#
_entry.id   120961883acafb80b5b49c104dd5295b
#
_cell.length_a   1.000
_cell.length_b   1.000
_cell.length_c   1.000
_cell.angle_alpha   90.00
_cell.angle_beta   90.00
_cell.angle_gamma   90.00
#
_symmetry.space_group_name_H-M   'P 1'
#
loop_
_entity.id
_entity.type
_entity.pdbx_description
1 polymer ?
#
loop_
_entity_poly.entity_id
_entity_poly.type
_entity_poly.pdbx_seq_one_letter_code
_entity_poly.pdbx_strand_id
1 'polypeptide(L)'
;EAAYLALEAAVTDLKRGAVDVLVTAPINKHNIQNEQFHFPGHTEYLEQCFGGLGKKALMILMKDNLRVALVTGHIPLAQVASKITVEDIVSKLRIFNQSLRQDFGIVRPRIAVLALNPHAGDAGLLGKEEEEIIIPAIQEAEKKGVMPFGPYAADGFFGSQLYDKFDGVLAMYHDQGLAPFKTLAMDDGVNYTAGLSIVRTSPAHGTAYDIAGQNVAS
;
A
#
# COMPACT_ATOMS: atom_id res chain seq x y z
N GLU A 1 21.79 7.11 -13.82
CA GLU A 1 21.37 7.55 -15.17
C GLU A 1 20.63 6.45 -15.92
N ALA A 2 21.18 5.23 -16.10
CA ALA A 2 20.55 4.14 -16.85
C ALA A 2 19.15 3.75 -16.32
N ALA A 3 18.98 3.65 -14.99
CA ALA A 3 17.68 3.31 -14.40
C ALA A 3 16.61 4.38 -14.68
N TYR A 4 16.99 5.65 -14.71
CA TYR A 4 16.08 6.73 -15.08
C TYR A 4 15.69 6.66 -16.55
N LEU A 5 16.66 6.50 -17.47
CA LEU A 5 16.39 6.38 -18.89
C LEU A 5 15.49 5.17 -19.22
N ALA A 6 15.70 4.04 -18.56
CA ALA A 6 14.84 2.87 -18.70
C ALA A 6 13.40 3.15 -18.24
N LEU A 7 13.24 3.87 -17.12
CA LEU A 7 11.93 4.26 -16.61
C LEU A 7 11.20 5.23 -17.54
N GLU A 8 11.91 6.23 -18.08
CA GLU A 8 11.40 7.20 -19.06
C GLU A 8 10.93 6.51 -20.36
N ALA A 9 11.72 5.56 -20.88
CA ALA A 9 11.35 4.78 -22.04
C ALA A 9 10.06 3.98 -21.79
N ALA A 10 10.00 3.27 -20.65
CA ALA A 10 8.82 2.49 -20.27
C ALA A 10 7.57 3.37 -20.10
N VAL A 11 7.69 4.54 -19.46
CA VAL A 11 6.59 5.51 -19.32
C VAL A 11 6.14 6.04 -20.68
N THR A 12 7.06 6.27 -21.59
CA THR A 12 6.74 6.70 -22.95
C THR A 12 5.95 5.63 -23.70
N ASP A 13 6.35 4.38 -23.60
CA ASP A 13 5.69 3.24 -24.25
C ASP A 13 4.30 2.99 -23.65
N LEU A 14 4.15 3.10 -22.32
CA LEU A 14 2.84 3.05 -21.66
C LEU A 14 1.90 4.15 -22.16
N LYS A 15 2.39 5.39 -22.27
CA LYS A 15 1.58 6.53 -22.77
C LYS A 15 1.13 6.36 -24.22
N ARG A 16 1.91 5.65 -25.02
CA ARG A 16 1.60 5.34 -26.43
C ARG A 16 0.74 4.08 -26.59
N GLY A 17 0.50 3.32 -25.51
CA GLY A 17 -0.18 2.04 -25.57
C GLY A 17 0.64 0.93 -26.24
N ALA A 18 1.97 1.08 -26.31
CA ALA A 18 2.87 0.07 -26.84
C ALA A 18 3.10 -1.09 -25.84
N VAL A 19 2.89 -0.84 -24.57
CA VAL A 19 2.88 -1.83 -23.48
C VAL A 19 1.67 -1.60 -22.57
N ASP A 20 1.14 -2.66 -21.97
CA ASP A 20 -0.07 -2.63 -21.14
C ASP A 20 0.23 -2.51 -19.65
N VAL A 21 1.37 -3.02 -19.20
CA VAL A 21 1.75 -3.10 -17.79
C VAL A 21 3.22 -2.76 -17.59
N LEU A 22 3.55 -2.32 -16.39
CA LEU A 22 4.92 -2.00 -15.98
C LEU A 22 5.33 -2.87 -14.79
N VAL A 23 6.40 -3.64 -14.97
CA VAL A 23 7.10 -4.33 -13.87
C VAL A 23 8.42 -3.64 -13.64
N THR A 24 8.63 -3.07 -12.44
CA THR A 24 9.86 -2.35 -12.12
C THR A 24 10.76 -3.18 -11.22
N ALA A 25 12.04 -3.30 -11.57
CA ALA A 25 13.06 -3.74 -10.63
C ALA A 25 13.30 -2.67 -9.54
N PRO A 26 13.82 -3.05 -8.36
CA PRO A 26 14.18 -2.09 -7.32
C PRO A 26 15.22 -1.08 -7.79
N ILE A 27 15.14 0.16 -7.30
CA ILE A 27 16.11 1.22 -7.57
C ILE A 27 16.83 1.66 -6.29
N ASN A 28 18.07 2.08 -6.43
CA ASN A 28 18.74 2.83 -5.38
C ASN A 28 18.21 4.28 -5.40
N LYS A 29 17.40 4.62 -4.40
CA LYS A 29 16.71 5.91 -4.33
C LYS A 29 17.64 7.12 -4.21
N HIS A 30 18.87 6.92 -3.70
CA HIS A 30 19.88 7.97 -3.64
C HIS A 30 20.56 8.17 -5.00
N ASN A 31 20.98 7.08 -5.63
CA ASN A 31 21.77 7.14 -6.88
C ASN A 31 20.95 7.53 -8.12
N ILE A 32 19.62 7.39 -8.08
CA ILE A 32 18.76 7.78 -9.21
C ILE A 32 18.50 9.28 -9.25
N GLN A 33 18.69 10.00 -8.12
CA GLN A 33 18.45 11.44 -8.06
C GLN A 33 19.37 12.19 -9.06
N ASN A 34 18.77 13.04 -9.86
CA ASN A 34 19.44 13.91 -10.84
C ASN A 34 18.57 15.14 -11.13
N GLU A 35 18.99 16.01 -12.04
CA GLU A 35 18.25 17.24 -12.41
C GLU A 35 16.84 16.98 -12.96
N GLN A 36 16.55 15.77 -13.43
CA GLN A 36 15.28 15.39 -14.06
C GLN A 36 14.43 14.46 -13.16
N PHE A 37 15.02 13.85 -12.12
CA PHE A 37 14.35 12.95 -11.22
C PHE A 37 14.54 13.36 -9.76
N HIS A 38 13.56 14.05 -9.20
CA HIS A 38 13.53 14.55 -7.81
C HIS A 38 12.45 13.87 -6.96
N PHE A 39 12.12 12.63 -7.29
CA PHE A 39 11.05 11.87 -6.61
C PHE A 39 11.64 10.94 -5.54
N PRO A 40 10.91 10.69 -4.42
CA PRO A 40 11.32 9.71 -3.41
C PRO A 40 11.44 8.28 -3.96
N GLY A 41 10.73 7.98 -5.05
CA GLY A 41 10.75 6.66 -5.68
C GLY A 41 9.89 6.58 -6.94
N HIS A 42 9.71 5.36 -7.43
CA HIS A 42 8.88 5.07 -8.61
C HIS A 42 7.42 5.52 -8.42
N THR A 43 6.85 5.31 -7.24
CA THR A 43 5.42 5.55 -7.00
C THR A 43 5.06 7.00 -7.20
N GLU A 44 5.83 7.93 -6.64
CA GLU A 44 5.59 9.36 -6.73
C GLU A 44 5.81 9.88 -8.16
N TYR A 45 6.82 9.35 -8.84
CA TYR A 45 7.07 9.66 -10.26
C TYR A 45 5.91 9.17 -11.15
N LEU A 46 5.45 7.93 -10.96
CA LEU A 46 4.34 7.38 -11.73
C LEU A 46 3.00 8.05 -11.38
N GLU A 47 2.81 8.49 -10.13
CA GLU A 47 1.66 9.30 -9.73
C GLU A 47 1.61 10.62 -10.49
N GLN A 48 2.74 11.29 -10.68
CA GLN A 48 2.81 12.49 -11.53
C GLN A 48 2.48 12.18 -12.99
N CYS A 49 2.95 11.06 -13.52
CA CYS A 49 2.75 10.69 -14.92
C CYS A 49 1.34 10.19 -15.25
N PHE A 50 0.69 9.48 -14.32
CA PHE A 50 -0.52 8.68 -14.55
C PHE A 50 -1.62 8.87 -13.50
N GLY A 51 -1.39 9.65 -12.45
CA GLY A 51 -2.34 9.83 -11.36
C GLY A 51 -3.57 10.69 -11.73
N GLY A 52 -3.46 11.60 -12.68
CA GLY A 52 -4.53 12.55 -13.03
C GLY A 52 -4.88 13.50 -11.87
N LEU A 53 -5.90 14.35 -12.07
CA LEU A 53 -6.33 15.32 -11.07
C LEU A 53 -6.90 14.62 -9.81
N GLY A 54 -6.20 14.77 -8.68
CA GLY A 54 -6.66 14.26 -7.38
C GLY A 54 -6.54 12.75 -7.14
N LYS A 55 -5.95 11.99 -8.06
CA LYS A 55 -5.66 10.57 -7.85
C LYS A 55 -4.34 10.41 -7.10
N LYS A 56 -4.40 9.74 -5.96
CA LYS A 56 -3.23 9.36 -5.17
C LYS A 56 -2.94 7.87 -5.34
N ALA A 57 -1.67 7.52 -5.43
CA ALA A 57 -1.25 6.15 -5.44
C ALA A 57 -1.45 5.49 -4.05
N LEU A 58 -1.75 4.20 -4.07
CA LEU A 58 -1.81 3.36 -2.88
C LEU A 58 -0.96 2.11 -3.12
N MET A 59 0.01 1.89 -2.26
CA MET A 59 0.79 0.66 -2.24
C MET A 59 -0.03 -0.46 -1.62
N ILE A 60 -0.14 -1.56 -2.35
CA ILE A 60 -0.76 -2.81 -1.89
C ILE A 60 0.30 -3.90 -1.96
N LEU A 61 0.67 -4.48 -0.84
CA LEU A 61 1.45 -5.70 -0.83
C LEU A 61 0.51 -6.89 -0.93
N MET A 62 0.81 -7.81 -1.83
CA MET A 62 -0.07 -8.93 -2.11
C MET A 62 0.67 -10.25 -2.27
N LYS A 63 0.04 -11.31 -1.78
CA LYS A 63 0.33 -12.71 -2.05
C LYS A 63 -0.98 -13.48 -2.03
N ASP A 64 -1.29 -14.18 -3.09
CA ASP A 64 -2.55 -14.91 -3.24
C ASP A 64 -3.77 -14.03 -2.90
N ASN A 65 -4.50 -14.37 -1.85
CA ASN A 65 -5.65 -13.61 -1.36
C ASN A 65 -5.32 -12.58 -0.27
N LEU A 66 -4.12 -12.59 0.28
CA LEU A 66 -3.68 -11.59 1.25
C LEU A 66 -3.25 -10.31 0.53
N ARG A 67 -3.94 -9.21 0.79
CA ARG A 67 -3.62 -7.88 0.25
C ARG A 67 -3.59 -6.88 1.40
N VAL A 68 -2.44 -6.24 1.59
CA VAL A 68 -2.21 -5.31 2.70
C VAL A 68 -1.87 -3.93 2.15
N ALA A 69 -2.64 -2.93 2.54
CA ALA A 69 -2.41 -1.52 2.24
C ALA A 69 -2.18 -0.73 3.53
N LEU A 70 -1.60 0.46 3.39
CA LEU A 70 -1.21 1.30 4.52
C LEU A 70 -1.88 2.68 4.45
N VAL A 71 -2.27 3.20 5.61
CA VAL A 71 -2.67 4.61 5.74
C VAL A 71 -1.43 5.50 5.70
N THR A 72 -0.45 5.23 6.56
CA THR A 72 0.84 5.92 6.59
C THR A 72 1.97 4.95 6.20
N GLY A 73 2.90 5.42 5.37
CA GLY A 73 4.03 4.63 4.91
C GLY A 73 5.35 5.05 5.56
N HIS A 74 6.25 5.67 4.78
CA HIS A 74 7.62 5.99 5.18
C HIS A 74 7.70 7.29 5.99
N ILE A 75 7.15 7.29 7.19
CA ILE A 75 7.25 8.39 8.16
C ILE A 75 7.80 7.87 9.49
N PRO A 76 8.43 8.73 10.31
CA PRO A 76 8.87 8.34 11.65
C PRO A 76 7.70 7.84 12.51
N LEU A 77 7.92 6.78 13.29
CA LEU A 77 6.88 6.18 14.15
C LEU A 77 6.23 7.21 15.08
N ALA A 78 7.02 8.13 15.64
CA ALA A 78 6.53 9.21 16.51
C ALA A 78 5.52 10.16 15.83
N GLN A 79 5.44 10.16 14.50
CA GLN A 79 4.52 11.02 13.75
C GLN A 79 3.24 10.27 13.32
N VAL A 80 3.18 8.97 13.48
CA VAL A 80 2.08 8.15 12.95
C VAL A 80 0.73 8.61 13.49
N ALA A 81 0.55 8.66 14.81
CA ALA A 81 -0.72 9.04 15.41
C ALA A 81 -1.21 10.43 14.94
N SER A 82 -0.30 11.39 14.82
CA SER A 82 -0.64 12.75 14.37
C SER A 82 -0.94 12.88 12.87
N LYS A 83 -0.59 11.87 12.08
CA LYS A 83 -0.80 11.83 10.61
C LYS A 83 -1.98 10.98 10.20
N ILE A 84 -2.60 10.24 11.12
CA ILE A 84 -3.81 9.48 10.84
C ILE A 84 -5.01 10.40 11.01
N THR A 85 -5.78 10.59 9.94
CA THR A 85 -7.00 11.40 9.91
C THR A 85 -8.16 10.62 9.34
N VAL A 86 -9.38 11.03 9.65
CA VAL A 86 -10.60 10.47 9.03
C VAL A 86 -10.53 10.55 7.51
N GLU A 87 -10.09 11.69 6.97
CA GLU A 87 -10.01 11.95 5.54
C GLU A 87 -9.01 11.00 4.86
N ASP A 88 -7.81 10.81 5.44
CA ASP A 88 -6.79 9.92 4.87
C ASP A 88 -7.25 8.47 4.87
N ILE A 89 -7.83 7.98 5.96
CA ILE A 89 -8.37 6.61 6.05
C ILE A 89 -9.46 6.39 5.00
N VAL A 90 -10.43 7.31 4.90
CA VAL A 90 -11.52 7.24 3.91
C VAL A 90 -10.96 7.28 2.48
N SER A 91 -9.99 8.14 2.20
CA SER A 91 -9.34 8.23 0.90
C SER A 91 -8.66 6.90 0.53
N LYS A 92 -7.87 6.33 1.45
CA LYS A 92 -7.19 5.04 1.24
C LYS A 92 -8.17 3.88 1.06
N LEU A 93 -9.23 3.81 1.88
CA LEU A 93 -10.28 2.81 1.74
C LEU A 93 -10.98 2.87 0.37
N ARG A 94 -11.25 4.08 -0.13
CA ARG A 94 -11.87 4.25 -1.46
C ARG A 94 -10.96 3.78 -2.59
N ILE A 95 -9.68 4.17 -2.58
CA ILE A 95 -8.70 3.73 -3.58
C ILE A 95 -8.55 2.21 -3.52
N PHE A 96 -8.44 1.65 -2.33
CA PHE A 96 -8.29 0.21 -2.12
C PHE A 96 -9.52 -0.55 -2.63
N ASN A 97 -10.73 -0.14 -2.24
CA ASN A 97 -11.98 -0.73 -2.71
C ASN A 97 -12.13 -0.66 -4.24
N GLN A 98 -11.76 0.49 -4.83
CA GLN A 98 -11.81 0.64 -6.29
C GLN A 98 -10.85 -0.34 -6.98
N SER A 99 -9.61 -0.45 -6.49
CA SER A 99 -8.62 -1.38 -7.05
C SER A 99 -9.06 -2.83 -6.87
N LEU A 100 -9.54 -3.23 -5.68
CA LEU A 100 -10.05 -4.58 -5.44
C LEU A 100 -11.17 -4.95 -6.43
N ARG A 101 -12.02 -3.99 -6.80
CA ARG A 101 -13.09 -4.21 -7.77
C ARG A 101 -12.62 -4.21 -9.22
N GLN A 102 -11.80 -3.26 -9.61
CA GLN A 102 -11.42 -3.03 -11.01
C GLN A 102 -10.23 -3.89 -11.43
N ASP A 103 -9.22 -3.97 -10.57
CA ASP A 103 -7.96 -4.62 -10.91
C ASP A 103 -7.96 -6.10 -10.50
N PHE A 104 -8.66 -6.45 -9.39
CA PHE A 104 -8.74 -7.83 -8.88
C PHE A 104 -10.08 -8.50 -9.14
N GLY A 105 -11.07 -7.82 -9.73
CA GLY A 105 -12.35 -8.40 -10.11
C GLY A 105 -13.30 -8.78 -8.96
N ILE A 106 -13.05 -8.27 -7.74
CA ILE A 106 -13.85 -8.60 -6.55
C ILE A 106 -15.10 -7.72 -6.51
N VAL A 107 -16.27 -8.29 -6.66
CA VAL A 107 -17.53 -7.53 -6.81
C VAL A 107 -17.88 -6.72 -5.56
N ARG A 108 -17.70 -7.31 -4.36
CA ARG A 108 -18.05 -6.69 -3.07
C ARG A 108 -16.89 -6.87 -2.08
N PRO A 109 -15.80 -6.11 -2.21
CA PRO A 109 -14.62 -6.30 -1.38
C PRO A 109 -14.91 -6.06 0.10
N ARG A 110 -14.51 -6.98 0.95
CA ARG A 110 -14.52 -6.87 2.41
C ARG A 110 -13.13 -6.42 2.86
N ILE A 111 -13.02 -5.23 3.44
CA ILE A 111 -11.74 -4.64 3.85
C ILE A 111 -11.67 -4.61 5.38
N ALA A 112 -10.73 -5.34 5.95
CA ALA A 112 -10.42 -5.22 7.37
C ALA A 112 -9.63 -3.93 7.62
N VAL A 113 -10.02 -3.17 8.62
CA VAL A 113 -9.30 -1.97 9.10
C VAL A 113 -8.67 -2.31 10.44
N LEU A 114 -7.36 -2.19 10.54
CA LEU A 114 -6.66 -2.42 11.80
C LEU A 114 -6.80 -1.22 12.73
N ALA A 115 -6.77 -1.47 14.03
CA ALA A 115 -6.64 -0.44 15.04
C ALA A 115 -5.21 0.15 15.03
N LEU A 116 -5.03 1.34 15.57
CA LEU A 116 -3.71 1.92 15.80
C LEU A 116 -3.10 1.40 17.09
N ASN A 117 -3.91 1.37 18.15
CA ASN A 117 -3.45 1.07 19.51
C ASN A 117 -3.64 -0.42 19.87
N PRO A 118 -2.89 -0.94 20.85
CA PRO A 118 -3.11 -2.26 21.40
C PRO A 118 -4.57 -2.44 21.86
N HIS A 119 -5.11 -3.65 21.68
CA HIS A 119 -6.49 -4.00 22.05
C HIS A 119 -7.56 -3.06 21.48
N ALA A 120 -7.27 -2.46 20.30
CA ALA A 120 -8.14 -1.46 19.67
C ALA A 120 -8.50 -0.28 20.63
N GLY A 121 -7.51 0.19 21.40
CA GLY A 121 -7.66 1.33 22.31
C GLY A 121 -8.28 1.01 23.65
N ASP A 122 -8.80 -0.21 23.87
CA ASP A 122 -9.42 -0.67 25.13
C ASP A 122 -10.41 0.38 25.71
N ALA A 123 -11.42 0.74 24.91
CA ALA A 123 -12.41 1.77 25.24
C ALA A 123 -11.79 3.13 25.66
N GLY A 124 -10.71 3.53 25.00
CA GLY A 124 -10.03 4.80 25.22
C GLY A 124 -8.97 4.78 26.33
N LEU A 125 -8.75 3.63 26.99
CA LEU A 125 -7.73 3.49 28.03
C LEU A 125 -6.30 3.54 27.45
N LEU A 126 -6.10 2.98 26.25
CA LEU A 126 -4.80 2.86 25.59
C LEU A 126 -4.66 3.82 24.38
N GLY A 127 -5.51 4.80 24.27
CA GLY A 127 -5.58 5.77 23.19
C GLY A 127 -7.01 5.98 22.72
N LYS A 128 -7.28 7.09 22.07
CA LYS A 128 -8.62 7.47 21.62
C LYS A 128 -8.74 7.53 20.10
N GLU A 129 -7.68 7.22 19.38
CA GLU A 129 -7.64 7.31 17.93
C GLU A 129 -8.66 6.38 17.27
N GLU A 130 -8.99 5.24 17.91
CA GLU A 130 -10.03 4.34 17.45
C GLU A 130 -11.40 5.02 17.50
N GLU A 131 -11.75 5.64 18.64
CA GLU A 131 -13.05 6.28 18.85
C GLU A 131 -13.19 7.60 18.10
N GLU A 132 -12.12 8.41 18.09
CA GLU A 132 -12.15 9.77 17.55
C GLU A 132 -11.86 9.83 16.05
N ILE A 133 -11.14 8.84 15.48
CA ILE A 133 -10.67 8.87 14.09
C ILE A 133 -11.08 7.63 13.32
N ILE A 134 -10.71 6.40 13.76
CA ILE A 134 -10.81 5.20 12.93
C ILE A 134 -12.27 4.76 12.76
N ILE A 135 -13.05 4.70 13.84
CA ILE A 135 -14.48 4.36 13.78
C ILE A 135 -15.27 5.38 12.94
N PRO A 136 -15.11 6.70 13.13
CA PRO A 136 -15.72 7.70 12.25
C PRO A 136 -15.33 7.53 10.77
N ALA A 137 -14.06 7.18 10.49
CA ALA A 137 -13.62 6.95 9.12
C ALA A 137 -14.27 5.70 8.49
N ILE A 138 -14.40 4.62 9.24
CA ILE A 138 -15.13 3.40 8.83
C ILE A 138 -16.57 3.76 8.46
N GLN A 139 -17.29 4.45 9.34
CA GLN A 139 -18.67 4.86 9.11
C GLN A 139 -18.84 5.79 7.91
N GLU A 140 -17.89 6.70 7.70
CA GLU A 140 -17.91 7.60 6.54
C GLU A 140 -17.62 6.86 5.22
N ALA A 141 -16.72 5.87 5.25
CA ALA A 141 -16.44 5.02 4.08
C ALA A 141 -17.63 4.12 3.73
N GLU A 142 -18.36 3.60 4.72
CA GLU A 142 -19.61 2.84 4.51
C GLU A 142 -20.65 3.65 3.77
N LYS A 143 -20.86 4.92 4.14
CA LYS A 143 -21.79 5.84 3.43
C LYS A 143 -21.39 6.05 1.97
N LYS A 144 -20.12 5.85 1.64
CA LYS A 144 -19.57 5.94 0.27
C LYS A 144 -19.55 4.60 -0.47
N GLY A 145 -20.20 3.56 0.08
CA GLY A 145 -20.36 2.25 -0.55
C GLY A 145 -19.14 1.32 -0.45
N VAL A 146 -18.20 1.61 0.45
CA VAL A 146 -17.14 0.68 0.82
C VAL A 146 -17.68 -0.28 1.89
N MET A 147 -17.10 -1.48 2.01
CA MET A 147 -17.42 -2.45 3.07
C MET A 147 -16.20 -2.62 4.01
N PRO A 148 -15.88 -1.64 4.85
CA PRO A 148 -14.84 -1.75 5.86
C PRO A 148 -15.36 -2.43 7.11
N PHE A 149 -14.52 -3.17 7.80
CA PHE A 149 -14.82 -3.87 9.06
C PHE A 149 -13.70 -3.62 10.06
N GLY A 150 -14.04 -3.37 11.31
CA GLY A 150 -13.07 -3.12 12.37
C GLY A 150 -13.51 -1.99 13.31
N PRO A 151 -12.55 -1.36 14.02
CA PRO A 151 -11.11 -1.64 14.00
C PRO A 151 -10.73 -2.95 14.72
N TYR A 152 -9.77 -3.68 14.16
CA TYR A 152 -9.27 -4.92 14.73
C TYR A 152 -7.91 -4.72 15.39
N ALA A 153 -7.68 -5.26 16.58
CA ALA A 153 -6.36 -5.35 17.19
C ALA A 153 -5.44 -6.20 16.30
N ALA A 154 -4.30 -5.64 15.88
CA ALA A 154 -3.46 -6.22 14.82
C ALA A 154 -2.86 -7.58 15.19
N ASP A 155 -2.44 -7.75 16.44
CA ASP A 155 -1.87 -9.00 16.96
C ASP A 155 -2.87 -10.17 16.90
N GLY A 156 -4.07 -9.96 17.42
CA GLY A 156 -5.15 -10.96 17.37
C GLY A 156 -5.63 -11.22 15.95
N PHE A 157 -5.70 -10.19 15.11
CA PHE A 157 -6.12 -10.29 13.71
C PHE A 157 -5.21 -11.20 12.89
N PHE A 158 -3.89 -10.97 12.94
CA PHE A 158 -2.93 -11.81 12.23
C PHE A 158 -2.72 -13.15 12.93
N GLY A 159 -2.63 -13.17 14.26
CA GLY A 159 -2.41 -14.40 15.03
C GLY A 159 -3.50 -15.45 14.88
N SER A 160 -4.75 -15.02 14.68
CA SER A 160 -5.88 -15.92 14.43
C SER A 160 -6.16 -16.19 12.94
N GLN A 161 -5.31 -15.70 12.03
CA GLN A 161 -5.48 -15.79 10.58
C GLN A 161 -6.82 -15.21 10.08
N LEU A 162 -7.34 -14.22 10.80
CA LEU A 162 -8.62 -13.59 10.45
C LEU A 162 -8.59 -12.92 9.07
N TYR A 163 -7.40 -12.58 8.56
CA TYR A 163 -7.21 -12.00 7.24
C TYR A 163 -7.77 -12.88 6.10
N ASP A 164 -7.88 -14.20 6.28
CA ASP A 164 -8.45 -15.11 5.26
C ASP A 164 -9.95 -14.86 5.00
N LYS A 165 -10.62 -14.12 5.90
CA LYS A 165 -12.03 -13.75 5.75
C LYS A 165 -12.24 -12.42 5.02
N PHE A 166 -11.17 -11.76 4.60
CA PHE A 166 -11.20 -10.45 3.97
C PHE A 166 -10.47 -10.45 2.62
N ASP A 167 -10.86 -9.52 1.77
CA ASP A 167 -10.25 -9.33 0.46
C ASP A 167 -9.09 -8.35 0.51
N GLY A 168 -9.02 -7.56 1.58
CA GLY A 168 -7.95 -6.63 1.84
C GLY A 168 -7.85 -6.23 3.30
N VAL A 169 -6.66 -5.79 3.73
CA VAL A 169 -6.35 -5.33 5.08
C VAL A 169 -5.76 -3.93 4.98
N LEU A 170 -6.35 -2.96 5.65
CA LEU A 170 -5.81 -1.61 5.78
C LEU A 170 -5.15 -1.45 7.14
N ALA A 171 -3.83 -1.37 7.16
CA ALA A 171 -3.04 -1.10 8.35
C ALA A 171 -2.78 0.40 8.53
N MET A 172 -2.63 0.85 9.78
CA MET A 172 -2.44 2.27 10.09
C MET A 172 -1.03 2.75 9.78
N TYR A 173 -0.02 1.90 9.93
CA TYR A 173 1.37 2.27 9.67
C TYR A 173 2.18 1.10 9.10
N HIS A 174 3.38 1.43 8.63
CA HIS A 174 4.25 0.57 7.84
C HIS A 174 4.46 -0.82 8.48
N ASP A 175 5.07 -0.90 9.65
CA ASP A 175 5.45 -2.19 10.24
C ASP A 175 4.26 -3.00 10.75
N GLN A 176 3.14 -2.34 11.10
CA GLN A 176 1.90 -3.02 11.47
C GLN A 176 1.38 -3.92 10.35
N GLY A 177 1.50 -3.45 9.12
CA GLY A 177 1.07 -4.22 7.94
C GLY A 177 2.18 -5.08 7.35
N LEU A 178 3.39 -4.53 7.23
CA LEU A 178 4.46 -5.15 6.48
C LEU A 178 5.23 -6.22 7.25
N ALA A 179 5.38 -6.12 8.56
CA ALA A 179 6.05 -7.17 9.33
C ALA A 179 5.29 -8.50 9.24
N PRO A 180 3.99 -8.58 9.54
CA PRO A 180 3.24 -9.82 9.37
C PRO A 180 3.14 -10.25 7.90
N PHE A 181 2.95 -9.31 6.95
CA PHE A 181 2.94 -9.65 5.53
C PHE A 181 4.22 -10.33 5.09
N LYS A 182 5.38 -9.75 5.40
CA LYS A 182 6.69 -10.34 5.01
C LYS A 182 6.99 -11.64 5.71
N THR A 183 6.49 -11.86 6.93
CA THR A 183 6.60 -13.15 7.61
C THR A 183 5.86 -14.25 6.84
N LEU A 184 4.74 -13.90 6.19
CA LEU A 184 3.90 -14.84 5.45
C LEU A 184 4.30 -14.96 3.96
N ALA A 185 4.96 -13.95 3.39
CA ALA A 185 5.10 -13.75 1.95
C ALA A 185 6.47 -13.18 1.53
N MET A 186 7.55 -13.54 2.24
CA MET A 186 8.88 -12.96 1.96
C MET A 186 9.38 -13.32 0.56
N ASP A 187 9.17 -14.56 0.12
CA ASP A 187 9.76 -15.09 -1.10
C ASP A 187 8.95 -14.75 -2.37
N ASP A 188 7.64 -14.51 -2.24
CA ASP A 188 6.70 -14.40 -3.36
C ASP A 188 5.74 -13.21 -3.26
N GLY A 189 6.00 -12.31 -2.31
CA GLY A 189 5.23 -11.08 -2.15
C GLY A 189 5.46 -10.10 -3.30
N VAL A 190 4.36 -9.53 -3.81
CA VAL A 190 4.35 -8.54 -4.88
C VAL A 190 3.86 -7.21 -4.33
N ASN A 191 4.52 -6.12 -4.74
CA ASN A 191 4.04 -4.75 -4.50
C ASN A 191 3.26 -4.28 -5.72
N TYR A 192 1.97 -4.06 -5.56
CA TYR A 192 1.06 -3.49 -6.55
C TYR A 192 0.81 -2.01 -6.25
N THR A 193 0.78 -1.16 -7.29
CA THR A 193 0.48 0.26 -7.14
C THR A 193 -0.93 0.57 -7.66
N ALA A 194 -1.88 0.71 -6.74
CA ALA A 194 -3.25 1.10 -7.04
C ALA A 194 -3.42 2.62 -7.22
N GLY A 195 -4.55 3.04 -7.80
CA GLY A 195 -4.92 4.46 -7.96
C GLY A 195 -4.33 5.15 -9.18
N LEU A 196 -3.51 4.46 -9.96
CA LEU A 196 -3.00 4.93 -11.25
C LEU A 196 -3.90 4.48 -12.40
N SER A 197 -3.76 5.11 -13.57
CA SER A 197 -4.44 4.69 -14.80
C SER A 197 -3.72 3.56 -15.54
N ILE A 198 -2.69 2.99 -14.95
CA ILE A 198 -1.85 1.90 -15.45
C ILE A 198 -1.73 0.80 -14.39
N VAL A 199 -1.39 -0.40 -14.82
CA VAL A 199 -0.98 -1.48 -13.92
C VAL A 199 0.53 -1.40 -13.70
N ARG A 200 0.94 -1.27 -12.44
CA ARG A 200 2.36 -1.31 -12.06
C ARG A 200 2.58 -2.26 -10.91
N THR A 201 3.57 -3.14 -11.06
CA THR A 201 4.03 -4.04 -10.01
C THR A 201 5.53 -3.95 -9.80
N SER A 202 5.99 -4.40 -8.64
CA SER A 202 7.40 -4.60 -8.33
C SER A 202 7.55 -5.71 -7.29
N PRO A 203 8.75 -6.32 -7.16
CA PRO A 203 9.02 -7.20 -6.02
C PRO A 203 8.87 -6.43 -4.69
N ALA A 204 8.58 -7.16 -3.63
CA ALA A 204 8.39 -6.60 -2.28
C ALA A 204 9.69 -6.33 -1.52
N HIS A 205 10.86 -6.51 -2.16
CA HIS A 205 12.21 -6.32 -1.58
C HIS A 205 12.93 -5.11 -2.20
N GLY A 206 14.08 -4.76 -1.61
CA GLY A 206 14.98 -3.70 -2.10
C GLY A 206 15.98 -4.21 -3.13
N THR A 207 17.04 -3.43 -3.37
CA THR A 207 18.06 -3.68 -4.40
C THR A 207 18.93 -4.91 -4.16
N ALA A 208 18.98 -5.43 -2.92
CA ALA A 208 19.68 -6.66 -2.54
C ALA A 208 21.14 -6.73 -3.05
N TYR A 209 21.88 -5.62 -2.92
CA TYR A 209 23.29 -5.56 -3.36
C TYR A 209 24.22 -6.54 -2.66
N ASP A 210 23.88 -6.95 -1.45
CA ASP A 210 24.58 -7.93 -0.63
C ASP A 210 24.65 -9.31 -1.26
N ILE A 211 23.68 -9.66 -2.09
CA ILE A 211 23.64 -10.94 -2.82
C ILE A 211 23.90 -10.79 -4.33
N ALA A 212 24.26 -9.58 -4.78
CA ALA A 212 24.53 -9.34 -6.20
C ALA A 212 25.69 -10.22 -6.72
N GLY A 213 25.47 -10.89 -7.85
CA GLY A 213 26.44 -11.78 -8.46
C GLY A 213 26.59 -13.16 -7.81
N GLN A 214 25.85 -13.46 -6.72
CA GLN A 214 25.89 -14.76 -6.05
C GLN A 214 24.91 -15.78 -6.64
N ASN A 215 24.00 -15.35 -7.50
CA ASN A 215 22.98 -16.18 -8.14
C ASN A 215 22.08 -16.95 -7.14
N VAL A 216 21.74 -16.28 -6.01
CA VAL A 216 20.90 -16.83 -4.92
C VAL A 216 19.56 -16.10 -4.77
N ALA A 217 19.28 -15.13 -5.61
CA ALA A 217 17.96 -14.47 -5.63
C ALA A 217 16.88 -15.45 -6.10
N SER A 218 15.70 -15.41 -5.45
CA SER A 218 14.56 -16.24 -5.84
C SER A 218 13.83 -15.68 -7.07
#